data_7bbf6719fd795aa1b2c6d436e8e8b4f4
#
_entry.id   7bbf6719fd795aa1b2c6d436e8e8b4f4
#
_cell.length_a   1.000
_cell.length_b   1.000
_cell.length_c   1.000
_cell.angle_alpha   90.00
_cell.angle_beta   90.00
_cell.angle_gamma   90.00
#
_symmetry.space_group_name_H-M   'P 1'
#
loop_
_entity.id
_entity.type
_entity.pdbx_description
1 polymer ?
#
loop_
_entity_poly.entity_id
_entity_poly.type
_entity_poly.pdbx_seq_one_letter_code
_entity_poly.pdbx_strand_id
1 'polypeptide(L)'
;MTPGTKHKAVTVWLALLLGVFGLHRFYLFGLKDRWGWAFPLPTLLGLIGLQRMEHLGQDDRLAWALIPLLGVSLVAALLGGIVYGLMPDERWNERFNRSQPPSTGGWATVIGVIACLFIGGTTLMATVAFSAQRYFEAQVDQ
;
A
#
# COMPACT_ATOMS: atom_id res chain seq x y z
N MET A 1 19.34 -8.22 19.31
CA MET A 1 19.49 -8.38 17.86
C MET A 1 19.92 -7.06 17.25
N THR A 2 21.11 -7.01 16.69
CA THR A 2 21.50 -5.87 15.86
C THR A 2 20.62 -5.89 14.61
N PRO A 3 19.93 -4.80 14.26
CA PRO A 3 19.17 -4.75 13.02
C PRO A 3 20.12 -4.96 11.85
N GLY A 4 19.82 -5.93 10.99
CA GLY A 4 20.59 -6.18 9.78
C GLY A 4 20.48 -5.05 8.76
N THR A 5 21.34 -5.06 7.75
CA THR A 5 21.27 -4.11 6.62
C THR A 5 19.87 -4.13 5.98
N LYS A 6 19.30 -2.94 5.77
CA LYS A 6 18.00 -2.80 5.11
C LYS A 6 18.18 -2.63 3.60
N HIS A 7 17.46 -3.43 2.85
CA HIS A 7 17.52 -3.47 1.39
C HIS A 7 16.30 -2.82 0.74
N LYS A 8 16.52 -1.97 -0.24
CA LYS A 8 15.42 -1.34 -1.00
C LYS A 8 14.53 -2.37 -1.70
N ALA A 9 15.14 -3.38 -2.31
CA ALA A 9 14.38 -4.45 -2.97
C ALA A 9 13.39 -5.12 -2.02
N VAL A 10 13.82 -5.46 -0.81
CA VAL A 10 12.93 -6.07 0.20
C VAL A 10 11.78 -5.14 0.55
N THR A 11 12.05 -3.86 0.74
CA THR A 11 11.02 -2.85 1.04
C THR A 11 9.98 -2.73 -0.07
N VAL A 12 10.44 -2.66 -1.32
CA VAL A 12 9.54 -2.54 -2.50
C VAL A 12 8.66 -3.77 -2.65
N TRP A 13 9.24 -4.97 -2.53
CA TRP A 13 8.48 -6.22 -2.63
C TRP A 13 7.54 -6.43 -1.46
N LEU A 14 7.92 -6.01 -0.24
CA LEU A 14 7.00 -6.01 0.91
C LEU A 14 5.84 -5.03 0.70
N ALA A 15 6.10 -3.85 0.13
CA ALA A 15 5.05 -2.91 -0.22
C ALA A 15 4.09 -3.48 -1.27
N LEU A 16 4.63 -4.19 -2.27
CA LEU A 16 3.84 -4.80 -3.34
C LEU A 16 2.95 -5.94 -2.84
N LEU A 17 3.51 -6.86 -2.05
CA LEU A 17 2.84 -8.10 -1.66
C LEU A 17 2.04 -7.98 -0.36
N LEU A 18 2.55 -7.25 0.60
CA LEU A 18 2.03 -7.20 1.98
C LEU A 18 1.89 -5.75 2.50
N GLY A 19 1.97 -4.78 1.61
CA GLY A 19 1.95 -3.36 1.97
C GLY A 19 0.63 -2.91 2.59
N VAL A 20 -0.49 -3.56 2.25
CA VAL A 20 -1.81 -3.29 2.83
C VAL A 20 -1.88 -3.57 4.34
N PHE A 21 -0.97 -4.38 4.86
CA PHE A 21 -0.82 -4.63 6.29
C PHE A 21 0.30 -3.77 6.92
N GLY A 22 0.93 -2.89 6.15
CA GLY A 22 1.99 -2.01 6.63
C GLY A 22 3.35 -2.68 6.83
N LEU A 23 3.56 -3.91 6.33
CA LEU A 23 4.79 -4.68 6.58
C LEU A 23 6.05 -3.99 6.04
N HIS A 24 5.96 -3.28 4.92
CA HIS A 24 7.08 -2.50 4.40
C HIS A 24 7.53 -1.40 5.39
N ARG A 25 6.60 -0.79 6.11
CA ARG A 25 6.92 0.20 7.13
C ARG A 25 7.47 -0.43 8.41
N PHE A 26 6.90 -1.55 8.82
CA PHE A 26 7.43 -2.29 9.97
C PHE A 26 8.86 -2.80 9.72
N TYR A 27 9.17 -3.19 8.50
CA TYR A 27 10.54 -3.52 8.11
C TYR A 27 11.50 -2.33 8.24
N LEU A 28 11.07 -1.12 7.86
CA LEU A 28 11.91 0.09 7.89
C LEU A 28 12.00 0.72 9.28
N PHE A 29 10.89 0.86 9.98
CA PHE A 29 10.77 1.65 11.20
C PHE A 29 10.49 0.83 12.45
N GLY A 30 10.24 -0.47 12.31
CA GLY A 30 9.89 -1.38 13.40
C GLY A 30 8.42 -1.37 13.76
N LEU A 31 8.04 -2.25 14.71
CA LEU A 31 6.66 -2.44 15.15
C LEU A 31 6.06 -1.25 15.92
N LYS A 32 6.88 -0.29 16.33
CA LYS A 32 6.43 0.92 17.04
C LYS A 32 5.95 2.02 16.10
N ASP A 33 6.08 1.84 14.78
CA ASP A 33 5.65 2.83 13.81
C ASP A 33 4.11 2.94 13.77
N ARG A 34 3.59 4.10 14.17
CA ARG A 34 2.15 4.39 14.17
C ARG A 34 1.55 4.35 12.77
N TRP A 35 2.29 4.83 11.79
CA TRP A 35 1.85 4.82 10.39
C TRP A 35 1.78 3.42 9.80
N GLY A 36 2.65 2.50 10.26
CA GLY A 36 2.55 1.08 9.91
C GLY A 36 1.23 0.47 10.35
N TRP A 37 0.78 0.80 11.55
CA TRP A 37 -0.51 0.33 12.09
C TRP A 37 -1.73 1.01 11.46
N ALA A 38 -1.55 2.13 10.78
CA ALA A 38 -2.63 2.79 10.03
C ALA A 38 -3.09 2.00 8.79
N PHE A 39 -2.28 1.11 8.25
CA PHE A 39 -2.64 0.31 7.06
C PHE A 39 -3.62 -0.83 7.33
N PRO A 40 -3.47 -1.65 8.39
CA PRO A 40 -4.37 -2.77 8.62
C PRO A 40 -5.83 -2.36 8.82
N LEU A 41 -6.08 -1.24 9.46
CA LEU A 41 -7.45 -0.80 9.76
C LEU A 41 -8.29 -0.55 8.49
N PRO A 42 -7.91 0.34 7.56
CA PRO A 42 -8.68 0.55 6.34
C PRO A 42 -8.69 -0.69 5.45
N THR A 43 -7.65 -1.52 5.48
CA THR A 43 -7.61 -2.79 4.76
C THR A 43 -8.70 -3.75 5.27
N LEU A 44 -8.80 -3.94 6.58
CA LEU A 44 -9.82 -4.80 7.18
C LEU A 44 -11.24 -4.26 6.93
N LEU A 45 -11.44 -2.96 7.07
CA LEU A 45 -12.73 -2.32 6.78
C LEU A 45 -13.12 -2.51 5.31
N GLY A 46 -12.18 -2.36 4.39
CA GLY A 46 -12.42 -2.60 2.97
C GLY A 46 -12.74 -4.05 2.64
N LEU A 47 -12.07 -5.01 3.29
CA LEU A 47 -12.38 -6.44 3.16
C LEU A 47 -13.78 -6.77 3.69
N ILE A 48 -14.18 -6.17 4.81
CA ILE A 48 -15.55 -6.28 5.33
C ILE A 48 -16.54 -5.72 4.31
N GLY A 49 -16.22 -4.59 3.66
CA GLY A 49 -17.02 -4.04 2.59
C GLY A 49 -17.22 -5.00 1.43
N LEU A 50 -16.18 -5.69 0.99
CA LEU A 50 -16.26 -6.72 -0.07
C LEU A 50 -17.14 -7.89 0.35
N GLN A 51 -16.98 -8.42 1.56
CA GLN A 51 -17.81 -9.49 2.09
C GLN A 51 -19.29 -9.07 2.19
N ARG A 52 -19.56 -7.84 2.63
CA ARG A 52 -20.92 -7.32 2.67
C ARG A 52 -21.56 -7.26 1.29
N MET A 53 -20.81 -6.77 0.29
CA MET A 53 -21.31 -6.72 -1.09
C MET A 53 -21.60 -8.10 -1.66
N GLU A 54 -20.79 -9.10 -1.32
CA GLU A 54 -20.99 -10.49 -1.73
C GLU A 54 -22.26 -11.10 -1.11
N HIS A 55 -22.52 -10.83 0.17
CA HIS A 55 -23.64 -11.44 0.91
C HIS A 55 -24.95 -10.64 0.84
N LEU A 56 -24.88 -9.31 0.80
CA LEU A 56 -26.04 -8.41 0.84
C LEU A 56 -26.39 -7.80 -0.52
N GLY A 57 -25.54 -8.04 -1.53
CA GLY A 57 -25.76 -7.51 -2.88
C GLY A 57 -25.07 -6.18 -3.15
N GLN A 58 -25.17 -5.75 -4.41
CA GLN A 58 -24.48 -4.55 -4.90
C GLN A 58 -25.09 -3.23 -4.38
N ASP A 59 -26.27 -3.27 -3.81
CA ASP A 59 -27.01 -2.09 -3.33
C ASP A 59 -26.69 -1.72 -1.87
N ASP A 60 -25.78 -2.47 -1.23
CA ASP A 60 -25.36 -2.17 0.14
C ASP A 60 -24.52 -0.90 0.22
N ARG A 61 -25.14 0.21 0.66
CA ARG A 61 -24.52 1.52 0.76
C ARG A 61 -23.31 1.56 1.71
N LEU A 62 -23.30 0.73 2.75
CA LEU A 62 -22.16 0.65 3.65
C LEU A 62 -20.94 0.03 2.94
N ALA A 63 -21.17 -1.00 2.13
CA ALA A 63 -20.09 -1.57 1.30
C ALA A 63 -19.51 -0.52 0.33
N TRP A 64 -20.33 0.37 -0.22
CA TRP A 64 -19.84 1.45 -1.11
C TRP A 64 -18.87 2.40 -0.42
N ALA A 65 -19.05 2.63 0.87
CA ALA A 65 -18.14 3.47 1.66
C ALA A 65 -16.89 2.71 2.13
N LEU A 66 -17.01 1.41 2.40
CA LEU A 66 -15.92 0.62 2.96
C LEU A 66 -14.91 0.12 1.89
N ILE A 67 -15.40 -0.28 0.71
CA ILE A 67 -14.54 -0.84 -0.35
C ILE A 67 -13.43 0.14 -0.79
N PRO A 68 -13.68 1.45 -0.99
CA PRO A 68 -12.63 2.39 -1.34
C PRO A 68 -11.49 2.47 -0.33
N LEU A 69 -11.72 2.17 0.94
CA LEU A 69 -10.68 2.15 1.98
C LEU A 69 -9.59 1.11 1.68
N LEU A 70 -9.97 -0.06 1.15
CA LEU A 70 -9.01 -1.06 0.70
C LEU A 70 -8.17 -0.53 -0.47
N GLY A 71 -8.82 0.11 -1.44
CA GLY A 71 -8.13 0.73 -2.58
C GLY A 71 -7.15 1.81 -2.14
N VAL A 72 -7.55 2.71 -1.25
CA VAL A 72 -6.68 3.76 -0.70
C VAL A 72 -5.49 3.17 0.05
N SER A 73 -5.72 2.14 0.88
CA SER A 73 -4.65 1.45 1.61
C SER A 73 -3.63 0.81 0.66
N LEU A 74 -4.11 0.13 -0.38
CA LEU A 74 -3.26 -0.50 -1.38
C LEU A 74 -2.47 0.53 -2.20
N VAL A 75 -3.12 1.59 -2.67
CA VAL A 75 -2.45 2.67 -3.41
C VAL A 75 -1.38 3.35 -2.55
N ALA A 76 -1.68 3.64 -1.29
CA ALA A 76 -0.72 4.25 -0.36
C ALA A 76 0.50 3.33 -0.13
N ALA A 77 0.29 2.03 0.02
CA ALA A 77 1.37 1.06 0.18
C ALA A 77 2.26 0.98 -1.07
N LEU A 78 1.66 0.91 -2.26
CA LEU A 78 2.37 0.84 -3.53
C LEU A 78 3.11 2.14 -3.84
N LEU A 79 2.51 3.29 -3.51
CA LEU A 79 3.18 4.59 -3.60
C LEU A 79 4.41 4.64 -2.68
N GLY A 80 4.29 4.12 -1.46
CA GLY A 80 5.43 3.95 -0.55
C GLY A 80 6.54 3.10 -1.17
N GLY A 81 6.20 1.99 -1.81
CA GLY A 81 7.14 1.14 -2.55
C GLY A 81 7.88 1.92 -3.65
N ILE A 82 7.17 2.74 -4.42
CA ILE A 82 7.77 3.58 -5.47
C ILE A 82 8.72 4.61 -4.86
N VAL A 83 8.27 5.35 -3.85
CA VAL A 83 9.07 6.42 -3.21
C VAL A 83 10.35 5.86 -2.61
N TYR A 84 10.26 4.75 -1.88
CA TYR A 84 11.44 4.12 -1.29
C TYR A 84 12.33 3.45 -2.34
N GLY A 85 11.75 2.83 -3.36
CA GLY A 85 12.51 2.19 -4.44
C GLY A 85 13.29 3.18 -5.30
N LEU A 86 12.74 4.37 -5.54
CA LEU A 86 13.40 5.43 -6.32
C LEU A 86 14.35 6.29 -5.51
N MET A 87 14.41 6.12 -4.19
CA MET A 87 15.34 6.87 -3.35
C MET A 87 16.80 6.59 -3.77
N PRO A 88 17.68 7.61 -3.94
CA PRO A 88 19.09 7.39 -4.20
C PRO A 88 19.76 6.50 -3.15
N ASP A 89 20.70 5.65 -3.58
CA ASP A 89 21.37 4.70 -2.66
C ASP A 89 22.08 5.41 -1.51
N GLU A 90 22.71 6.54 -1.77
CA GLU A 90 23.36 7.37 -0.76
C GLU A 90 22.37 7.79 0.32
N ARG A 91 21.23 8.37 -0.07
CA ARG A 91 20.18 8.82 0.86
C ARG A 91 19.55 7.64 1.60
N TRP A 92 19.37 6.50 0.92
CA TRP A 92 18.87 5.27 1.54
C TRP A 92 19.79 4.81 2.66
N ASN A 93 21.09 4.71 2.39
CA ASN A 93 22.07 4.23 3.36
C ASN A 93 22.27 5.22 4.51
N GLU A 94 22.27 6.53 4.24
CA GLU A 94 22.30 7.56 5.27
C GLU A 94 21.07 7.48 6.21
N ARG A 95 19.93 7.11 5.69
CA ARG A 95 18.68 7.07 6.49
C ARG A 95 18.49 5.76 7.25
N PHE A 96 18.79 4.64 6.62
CA PHE A 96 18.44 3.31 7.13
C PHE A 96 19.65 2.44 7.51
N ASN A 97 20.83 2.70 6.99
CA ASN A 97 22.01 1.86 7.15
C ASN A 97 23.23 2.62 7.70
N ARG A 98 23.03 3.67 8.53
CA ARG A 98 24.15 4.48 9.06
C ARG A 98 25.25 3.68 9.76
N SER A 99 24.84 2.65 10.50
CA SER A 99 25.73 1.79 11.29
C SER A 99 25.87 0.39 10.70
N GLN A 100 25.44 0.20 9.45
CA GLN A 100 25.38 -1.08 8.77
C GLN A 100 26.10 -0.99 7.42
N PRO A 101 26.51 -2.12 6.84
CA PRO A 101 27.05 -2.12 5.48
C PRO A 101 26.09 -1.47 4.48
N PRO A 102 26.60 -0.69 3.52
CA PRO A 102 25.75 -0.04 2.52
C PRO A 102 25.05 -1.07 1.64
N SER A 103 23.82 -0.73 1.25
CA SER A 103 23.03 -1.51 0.30
C SER A 103 22.85 -0.70 -0.98
N THR A 104 22.92 -1.36 -2.12
CA THR A 104 22.67 -0.76 -3.44
C THR A 104 21.36 -1.28 -4.03
N GLY A 105 20.65 -0.44 -4.76
CA GLY A 105 19.51 -0.85 -5.56
C GLY A 105 19.97 -1.68 -6.76
N GLY A 106 19.19 -2.72 -7.08
CA GLY A 106 19.47 -3.61 -8.22
C GLY A 106 18.23 -3.77 -9.10
N TRP A 107 18.33 -4.63 -10.10
CA TRP A 107 17.21 -4.94 -11.02
C TRP A 107 15.94 -5.38 -10.30
N ALA A 108 16.06 -6.13 -9.19
CA ALA A 108 14.90 -6.52 -8.37
C ALA A 108 14.13 -5.30 -7.83
N THR A 109 14.83 -4.23 -7.45
CA THR A 109 14.21 -2.97 -7.03
C THR A 109 13.48 -2.30 -8.19
N VAL A 110 14.11 -2.23 -9.37
CA VAL A 110 13.53 -1.62 -10.57
C VAL A 110 12.24 -2.34 -11.00
N ILE A 111 12.30 -3.67 -11.09
CA ILE A 111 11.13 -4.50 -11.44
C ILE A 111 10.02 -4.30 -10.41
N GLY A 112 10.35 -4.30 -9.12
CA GLY A 112 9.38 -4.06 -8.05
C GLY A 112 8.73 -2.68 -8.15
N VAL A 113 9.48 -1.63 -8.45
CA VAL A 113 8.95 -0.26 -8.65
C VAL A 113 8.01 -0.21 -9.85
N ILE A 114 8.38 -0.83 -10.97
CA ILE A 114 7.52 -0.90 -12.16
C ILE A 114 6.22 -1.62 -11.84
N ALA A 115 6.29 -2.74 -11.12
CA ALA A 115 5.10 -3.48 -10.68
C ALA A 115 4.22 -2.64 -9.73
N CYS A 116 4.82 -1.93 -8.78
CA CYS A 116 4.11 -1.01 -7.89
C CYS A 116 3.41 0.10 -8.67
N LEU A 117 4.07 0.68 -9.66
CA LEU A 117 3.51 1.74 -10.49
C LEU A 117 2.31 1.22 -11.31
N PHE A 118 2.47 0.08 -11.95
CA PHE A 118 1.45 -0.51 -12.80
C PHE A 118 0.21 -0.94 -12.00
N ILE A 119 0.41 -1.71 -10.95
CA ILE A 119 -0.67 -2.20 -10.08
C ILE A 119 -1.28 -1.05 -9.29
N GLY A 120 -0.46 -0.14 -8.76
CA GLY A 120 -0.91 1.04 -8.02
C GLY A 120 -1.73 1.99 -8.88
N GLY A 121 -1.30 2.26 -10.10
CA GLY A 121 -2.04 3.07 -11.07
C GLY A 121 -3.38 2.44 -11.44
N THR A 122 -3.40 1.14 -11.72
CA THR A 122 -4.64 0.40 -12.01
C THR A 122 -5.59 0.43 -10.81
N THR A 123 -5.09 0.19 -9.61
CA THR A 123 -5.89 0.21 -8.38
C THR A 123 -6.45 1.61 -8.11
N LEU A 124 -5.65 2.65 -8.32
CA LEU A 124 -6.11 4.04 -8.17
C LEU A 124 -7.27 4.34 -9.13
N MET A 125 -7.10 4.00 -10.40
CA MET A 125 -8.13 4.20 -11.41
C MET A 125 -9.42 3.43 -11.06
N ALA A 126 -9.29 2.16 -10.66
CA ALA A 126 -10.42 1.34 -10.25
C ALA A 126 -11.14 1.91 -9.01
N THR A 127 -10.38 2.37 -8.02
CA THR A 127 -10.94 2.96 -6.79
C THR A 127 -11.71 4.25 -7.10
N VAL A 128 -11.14 5.12 -7.92
CA VAL A 128 -11.79 6.38 -8.34
C VAL A 128 -13.04 6.08 -9.16
N ALA A 129 -12.96 5.17 -10.13
CA ALA A 129 -14.09 4.80 -10.98
C ALA A 129 -15.24 4.20 -10.14
N PHE A 130 -14.94 3.27 -9.24
CA PHE A 130 -15.93 2.69 -8.34
C PHE A 130 -16.59 3.76 -7.47
N SER A 131 -15.81 4.61 -6.83
CA SER A 131 -16.32 5.66 -5.95
C SER A 131 -17.19 6.67 -6.70
N ALA A 132 -16.78 7.09 -7.89
CA ALA A 132 -17.54 8.01 -8.73
C ALA A 132 -18.86 7.37 -9.19
N GLN A 133 -18.83 6.12 -9.65
CA GLN A 133 -20.03 5.39 -10.06
C GLN A 133 -21.05 5.32 -8.91
N ARG A 134 -20.63 4.91 -7.72
CA ARG A 134 -21.52 4.81 -6.56
C ARG A 134 -22.04 6.16 -6.08
N TYR A 135 -21.23 7.20 -6.19
CA TYR A 135 -21.69 8.56 -5.89
C TYR A 135 -22.83 9.00 -6.82
N PHE A 136 -22.69 8.79 -8.14
CA PHE A 136 -23.72 9.16 -9.10
C PHE A 136 -24.98 8.29 -8.96
N GLU A 137 -24.84 6.99 -8.74
CA GLU A 137 -25.98 6.10 -8.48
C GLU A 137 -26.79 6.56 -7.25
N ALA A 138 -26.10 6.94 -6.15
CA ALA A 138 -26.76 7.45 -4.96
C ALA A 138 -27.52 8.77 -5.20
N GLN A 139 -27.15 9.57 -6.19
CA GLN A 139 -27.88 10.80 -6.54
C GLN A 139 -29.12 10.54 -7.40
N VAL A 140 -29.08 9.51 -8.25
CA VAL A 140 -30.22 9.16 -9.11
C VAL A 140 -31.35 8.54 -8.30
N ASP A 141 -31.03 7.85 -7.19
CA ASP A 141 -32.01 7.20 -6.31
C ASP A 141 -32.71 8.18 -5.33
N GLN A 142 -32.40 9.47 -5.37
CA GLN A 142 -33.07 10.52 -4.58
C GLN A 142 -34.16 11.22 -5.40
#